data_f8452f3d16ed2faace540e293dddbf6e
#
_entry.id   f8452f3d16ed2faace540e293dddbf6e
#
_cell.length_a   1.000
_cell.length_b   1.000
_cell.length_c   1.000
_cell.angle_alpha   90.00
_cell.angle_beta   90.00
_cell.angle_gamma   90.00
#
_symmetry.space_group_name_H-M   'P 1'
#
loop_
_entity.id
_entity.type
_entity.pdbx_description
1 polymer ?
#
loop_
_entity_poly.entity_id
_entity_poly.type
_entity_poly.pdbx_seq_one_letter_code
_entity_poly.pdbx_strand_id
1 'polypeptide(L)'
;MANVEPLTAAATCPVAHPQLAPNGCPVSQRASDFDPFADAYQQDPPEYVRWAREQESVFYNPALGYWVVTRYDSIKAIFRDNISFSPSIALEKITPTGDEANAVLASYGFALNRTLVNEDKPEHMPRRRLLMDPFTLEELKQHEPMVRQLARQYVDRFIDDGRADLVDQMLWEVPLTVALHFLGVPEEDMDTLRKYSIAHTVNTWGKPKPEEQVEVAHAVGNFWQFAGKVLDKMRQDPDAPGWMQYGIRKQAQHPKVVTDSYLHSMMMAGIVAAHETKANETANAMKLLLEHPRFWREIYSDPSLIPNAVD
;
A
#
# COMPACT_ATOMS: atom_id res chain seq x y z
N MET A 1 -62.37 49.38 -0.11
CA MET A 1 -62.22 47.92 0.00
C MET A 1 -60.81 47.61 -0.48
N ALA A 2 -59.93 47.37 0.44
CA ALA A 2 -58.52 47.06 0.14
C ALA A 2 -58.40 45.53 0.09
N ASN A 3 -57.88 45.04 -1.05
CA ASN A 3 -57.52 43.64 -1.23
C ASN A 3 -56.28 43.33 -0.41
N VAL A 4 -56.43 42.36 0.50
CA VAL A 4 -55.30 41.72 1.22
C VAL A 4 -54.96 40.48 0.45
N GLU A 5 -53.76 40.47 -0.17
CA GLU A 5 -53.17 39.25 -0.72
C GLU A 5 -52.76 38.25 0.38
N PRO A 6 -52.94 36.95 0.19
CA PRO A 6 -52.54 35.97 1.18
C PRO A 6 -51.01 35.75 1.13
N LEU A 7 -50.39 35.79 2.31
CA LEU A 7 -48.99 35.43 2.61
C LEU A 7 -48.71 33.99 2.08
N THR A 8 -47.84 33.88 1.11
CA THR A 8 -47.28 32.64 0.61
C THR A 8 -46.56 31.87 1.73
N ALA A 9 -46.90 30.62 1.85
CA ALA A 9 -46.32 29.71 2.82
C ALA A 9 -44.78 29.67 2.72
N ALA A 10 -44.11 29.81 3.88
CA ALA A 10 -42.68 29.65 4.03
C ALA A 10 -42.29 28.24 3.56
N ALA A 11 -41.38 28.20 2.59
CA ALA A 11 -40.75 26.95 2.18
C ALA A 11 -40.04 26.34 3.38
N THR A 12 -40.57 25.26 3.90
CA THR A 12 -39.86 24.43 4.89
C THR A 12 -38.64 23.83 4.21
N CYS A 13 -37.45 24.29 4.62
CA CYS A 13 -36.20 23.66 4.27
C CYS A 13 -36.29 22.17 4.66
N PRO A 14 -36.04 21.22 3.77
CA PRO A 14 -36.05 19.81 4.15
C PRO A 14 -34.95 19.61 5.17
N VAL A 15 -35.31 19.28 6.41
CA VAL A 15 -34.37 18.82 7.42
C VAL A 15 -33.81 17.50 6.91
N ALA A 16 -32.58 17.55 6.38
CA ALA A 16 -31.88 16.34 6.00
C ALA A 16 -31.79 15.42 7.23
N HIS A 17 -32.37 14.25 7.16
CA HIS A 17 -32.20 13.25 8.21
C HIS A 17 -30.71 12.94 8.34
N PRO A 18 -30.15 12.93 9.55
CA PRO A 18 -28.74 12.61 9.76
C PRO A 18 -28.47 11.21 9.19
N GLN A 19 -27.39 11.08 8.43
CA GLN A 19 -26.91 9.78 8.02
C GLN A 19 -26.53 8.97 9.25
N LEU A 20 -26.85 7.68 9.27
CA LEU A 20 -26.55 6.78 10.37
C LEU A 20 -25.43 5.82 9.96
N ALA A 21 -24.51 5.57 10.87
CA ALA A 21 -23.54 4.50 10.77
C ALA A 21 -24.26 3.13 10.93
N PRO A 22 -23.61 2.00 10.57
CA PRO A 22 -24.20 0.66 10.69
C PRO A 22 -24.68 0.29 12.10
N ASN A 23 -24.09 0.89 13.13
CA ASN A 23 -24.51 0.72 14.54
C ASN A 23 -25.65 1.66 14.98
N GLY A 24 -26.22 2.45 14.05
CA GLY A 24 -27.30 3.39 14.32
C GLY A 24 -26.87 4.74 14.91
N CYS A 25 -25.57 5.00 15.10
CA CYS A 25 -25.09 6.29 15.56
C CYS A 25 -25.17 7.35 14.45
N PRO A 26 -25.54 8.61 14.77
CA PRO A 26 -25.46 9.70 13.80
C PRO A 26 -24.03 9.93 13.32
N VAL A 27 -23.89 10.15 12.02
CA VAL A 27 -22.61 10.51 11.41
C VAL A 27 -22.48 12.02 11.41
N SER A 28 -21.36 12.55 11.89
CA SER A 28 -21.09 13.99 11.87
C SER A 28 -20.91 14.48 10.42
N GLN A 29 -21.17 15.78 10.18
CA GLN A 29 -20.96 16.37 8.88
C GLN A 29 -19.50 16.24 8.41
N ARG A 30 -18.54 16.44 9.32
CA ARG A 30 -17.11 16.28 9.04
C ARG A 30 -16.73 14.85 8.65
N ALA A 31 -17.34 13.85 9.31
CA ALA A 31 -17.15 12.44 8.96
C ALA A 31 -17.73 12.11 7.58
N SER A 32 -18.90 12.69 7.25
CA SER A 32 -19.49 12.54 5.91
C SER A 32 -18.68 13.22 4.82
N ASP A 33 -18.09 14.37 5.10
CA ASP A 33 -17.31 15.17 4.15
C ASP A 33 -15.85 14.69 4.00
N PHE A 34 -15.40 13.74 4.83
CA PHE A 34 -14.06 13.19 4.73
C PHE A 34 -13.85 12.47 3.40
N ASP A 35 -12.89 12.92 2.61
CA ASP A 35 -12.46 12.27 1.36
C ASP A 35 -10.93 12.12 1.35
N PRO A 36 -10.40 10.88 1.44
CA PRO A 36 -8.96 10.64 1.39
C PRO A 36 -8.36 10.89 -0.01
N PHE A 37 -9.18 11.12 -1.02
CA PHE A 37 -8.76 11.46 -2.38
C PHE A 37 -8.81 12.96 -2.66
N ALA A 38 -9.27 13.78 -1.71
CA ALA A 38 -9.27 15.24 -1.84
C ALA A 38 -7.84 15.80 -1.85
N ASP A 39 -7.59 16.81 -2.67
CA ASP A 39 -6.27 17.46 -2.77
C ASP A 39 -5.75 17.91 -1.41
N ALA A 40 -6.62 18.46 -0.56
CA ALA A 40 -6.26 18.89 0.79
C ALA A 40 -5.74 17.75 1.67
N TYR A 41 -6.32 16.55 1.55
CA TYR A 41 -5.80 15.36 2.25
C TYR A 41 -4.46 14.92 1.65
N GLN A 42 -4.35 14.89 0.33
CA GLN A 42 -3.13 14.44 -0.34
C GLN A 42 -1.94 15.37 -0.08
N GLN A 43 -2.18 16.65 0.11
CA GLN A 43 -1.13 17.65 0.40
C GLN A 43 -0.65 17.58 1.85
N ASP A 44 -1.54 17.45 2.82
CA ASP A 44 -1.21 17.38 4.25
C ASP A 44 -2.19 16.49 5.02
N PRO A 45 -2.05 15.16 4.92
CA PRO A 45 -2.92 14.22 5.62
C PRO A 45 -2.99 14.45 7.14
N PRO A 46 -1.87 14.72 7.85
CA PRO A 46 -1.89 15.00 9.28
C PRO A 46 -2.76 16.19 9.67
N GLU A 47 -2.67 17.29 8.93
CA GLU A 47 -3.48 18.48 9.19
C GLU A 47 -4.94 18.25 8.85
N TYR A 48 -5.22 17.64 7.70
CA TYR A 48 -6.57 17.38 7.22
C TYR A 48 -7.41 16.56 8.20
N VAL A 49 -6.81 15.58 8.90
CA VAL A 49 -7.51 14.74 9.90
C VAL A 49 -7.26 15.18 11.36
N ARG A 50 -6.68 16.36 11.61
CA ARG A 50 -6.43 16.85 12.97
C ARG A 50 -7.72 16.88 13.81
N TRP A 51 -8.81 17.42 13.24
CA TRP A 51 -10.10 17.47 13.88
C TRP A 51 -10.56 16.08 14.39
N ALA A 52 -10.33 15.04 13.57
CA ALA A 52 -10.73 13.70 13.95
C ALA A 52 -9.90 13.19 15.14
N ARG A 53 -8.58 13.35 15.12
CA ARG A 53 -7.73 12.95 16.25
C ARG A 53 -8.13 13.61 17.56
N GLU A 54 -8.58 14.86 17.51
CA GLU A 54 -8.91 15.66 18.69
C GLU A 54 -10.34 15.43 19.20
N GLN A 55 -11.32 15.31 18.29
CA GLN A 55 -12.74 15.37 18.60
C GLN A 55 -13.49 14.06 18.32
N GLU A 56 -13.17 13.34 17.25
CA GLU A 56 -13.91 12.17 16.79
C GLU A 56 -12.93 11.12 16.23
N SER A 57 -12.09 10.56 17.10
CA SER A 57 -10.95 9.73 16.69
C SER A 57 -11.31 8.42 15.99
N VAL A 58 -12.56 8.00 16.07
CA VAL A 58 -13.16 6.89 15.31
C VAL A 58 -14.48 7.39 14.75
N PHE A 59 -14.61 7.38 13.44
CA PHE A 59 -15.83 7.81 12.76
C PHE A 59 -16.16 6.91 11.57
N TYR A 60 -17.43 6.83 11.21
CA TYR A 60 -17.88 6.14 10.02
C TYR A 60 -17.98 7.12 8.85
N ASN A 61 -17.37 6.77 7.72
CA ASN A 61 -17.52 7.54 6.48
C ASN A 61 -18.47 6.79 5.54
N PRO A 62 -19.67 7.32 5.24
CA PRO A 62 -20.66 6.64 4.41
C PRO A 62 -20.23 6.47 2.95
N ALA A 63 -19.42 7.39 2.42
CA ALA A 63 -18.95 7.33 1.05
C ALA A 63 -17.93 6.20 0.83
N LEU A 64 -17.08 5.95 1.83
CA LEU A 64 -16.13 4.83 1.83
C LEU A 64 -16.77 3.52 2.27
N GLY A 65 -17.81 3.57 3.09
CA GLY A 65 -18.40 2.40 3.74
C GLY A 65 -17.54 1.81 4.87
N TYR A 66 -16.60 2.60 5.42
CA TYR A 66 -15.63 2.16 6.42
C TYR A 66 -15.64 3.02 7.68
N TRP A 67 -15.23 2.41 8.80
CA TRP A 67 -14.84 3.11 9.99
C TRP A 67 -13.41 3.60 9.85
N VAL A 68 -13.18 4.89 10.06
CA VAL A 68 -11.87 5.54 10.01
C VAL A 68 -11.34 5.72 11.42
N VAL A 69 -10.11 5.27 11.68
CA VAL A 69 -9.44 5.37 12.97
C VAL A 69 -8.19 6.24 12.81
N THR A 70 -8.03 7.27 13.66
CA THR A 70 -7.01 8.31 13.46
C THR A 70 -5.97 8.41 14.55
N ARG A 71 -6.18 7.82 15.73
CA ARG A 71 -5.21 7.86 16.84
C ARG A 71 -4.26 6.68 16.76
N TYR A 72 -2.96 6.96 16.88
CA TYR A 72 -1.89 5.97 16.85
C TYR A 72 -2.12 4.79 17.82
N ASP A 73 -2.43 5.07 19.09
CA ASP A 73 -2.62 4.01 20.09
C ASP A 73 -3.82 3.10 19.76
N SER A 74 -4.90 3.67 19.23
CA SER A 74 -6.07 2.90 18.78
C SER A 74 -5.73 2.03 17.57
N ILE A 75 -5.03 2.56 16.60
CA ILE A 75 -4.57 1.82 15.42
C ILE A 75 -3.64 0.68 15.85
N LYS A 76 -2.67 0.96 16.73
CA LYS A 76 -1.74 -0.04 17.27
C LYS A 76 -2.45 -1.14 18.06
N ALA A 77 -3.49 -0.80 18.82
CA ALA A 77 -4.32 -1.78 19.54
C ALA A 77 -5.07 -2.69 18.58
N ILE A 78 -5.68 -2.13 17.52
CA ILE A 78 -6.37 -2.89 16.47
C ILE A 78 -5.43 -3.87 15.78
N PHE A 79 -4.25 -3.44 15.36
CA PHE A 79 -3.27 -4.31 14.71
C PHE A 79 -2.74 -5.45 15.60
N ARG A 80 -2.81 -5.28 16.92
CA ARG A 80 -2.38 -6.33 17.87
C ARG A 80 -3.49 -7.31 18.22
N ASP A 81 -4.73 -6.92 18.08
CA ASP A 81 -5.90 -7.75 18.39
C ASP A 81 -6.39 -8.51 17.16
N ASN A 82 -5.68 -9.61 16.84
CA ASN A 82 -6.03 -10.50 15.72
C ASN A 82 -7.16 -11.51 16.07
N ILE A 83 -7.86 -11.30 17.15
CA ILE A 83 -9.05 -12.06 17.54
C ILE A 83 -10.31 -11.27 17.18
N SER A 84 -10.35 -10.00 17.53
CA SER A 84 -11.50 -9.12 17.28
C SER A 84 -11.47 -8.46 15.89
N PHE A 85 -10.29 -8.29 15.32
CA PHE A 85 -10.08 -7.62 14.02
C PHE A 85 -9.43 -8.56 13.01
N SER A 86 -10.12 -8.77 11.89
CA SER A 86 -9.66 -9.59 10.79
C SER A 86 -9.06 -8.72 9.68
N PRO A 87 -7.90 -9.10 9.09
CA PRO A 87 -7.34 -8.44 7.92
C PRO A 87 -7.99 -8.90 6.62
N SER A 88 -8.98 -9.78 6.65
CA SER A 88 -9.51 -10.47 5.47
C SER A 88 -10.00 -9.54 4.35
N ILE A 89 -10.42 -8.32 4.70
CA ILE A 89 -10.89 -7.30 3.75
C ILE A 89 -9.82 -6.25 3.39
N ALA A 90 -8.59 -6.39 3.86
CA ALA A 90 -7.53 -5.37 3.67
C ALA A 90 -7.22 -5.09 2.19
N LEU A 91 -7.48 -6.04 1.30
CA LEU A 91 -7.28 -5.90 -0.15
C LEU A 91 -8.61 -5.83 -0.94
N GLU A 92 -9.72 -5.57 -0.27
CA GLU A 92 -10.97 -5.25 -0.99
C GLU A 92 -10.86 -3.87 -1.65
N LYS A 93 -11.47 -3.76 -2.83
CA LYS A 93 -11.40 -2.53 -3.60
C LYS A 93 -12.23 -1.42 -2.97
N ILE A 94 -11.65 -0.25 -2.81
CA ILE A 94 -12.37 0.94 -2.34
C ILE A 94 -13.35 1.41 -3.42
N THR A 95 -12.93 1.40 -4.68
CA THR A 95 -13.79 1.75 -5.82
C THR A 95 -14.28 0.48 -6.50
N PRO A 96 -15.60 0.25 -6.59
CA PRO A 96 -16.14 -0.87 -7.34
C PRO A 96 -15.67 -0.87 -8.80
N THR A 97 -15.30 -2.03 -9.30
CA THR A 97 -14.88 -2.19 -10.69
C THR A 97 -16.10 -2.42 -11.58
N GLY A 98 -16.20 -1.68 -12.69
CA GLY A 98 -17.24 -1.86 -13.68
C GLY A 98 -17.13 -3.20 -14.43
N ASP A 99 -18.24 -3.61 -15.07
CA ASP A 99 -18.34 -4.92 -15.72
C ASP A 99 -17.30 -5.10 -16.84
N GLU A 100 -17.03 -4.05 -17.63
CA GLU A 100 -16.05 -4.08 -18.70
C GLU A 100 -14.64 -4.33 -18.18
N ALA A 101 -14.22 -3.61 -17.14
CA ALA A 101 -12.92 -3.80 -16.51
C ALA A 101 -12.79 -5.17 -15.81
N ASN A 102 -13.89 -5.69 -15.23
CA ASN A 102 -13.92 -7.05 -14.70
C ASN A 102 -13.77 -8.11 -15.80
N ALA A 103 -14.41 -7.91 -16.96
CA ALA A 103 -14.26 -8.79 -18.12
C ALA A 103 -12.81 -8.79 -18.63
N VAL A 104 -12.17 -7.62 -18.65
CA VAL A 104 -10.73 -7.49 -18.99
C VAL A 104 -9.88 -8.29 -18.03
N LEU A 105 -10.02 -8.11 -16.71
CA LEU A 105 -9.27 -8.88 -15.70
C LEU A 105 -9.45 -10.40 -15.89
N ALA A 106 -10.70 -10.82 -16.11
CA ALA A 106 -11.02 -12.22 -16.37
C ALA A 106 -10.33 -12.77 -17.63
N SER A 107 -10.21 -11.97 -18.70
CA SER A 107 -9.53 -12.36 -19.93
C SER A 107 -8.03 -12.66 -19.75
N TYR A 108 -7.41 -12.05 -18.74
CA TYR A 108 -6.02 -12.32 -18.32
C TYR A 108 -5.90 -13.52 -17.35
N GLY A 109 -7.01 -14.12 -16.94
CA GLY A 109 -7.01 -15.15 -15.90
C GLY A 109 -6.61 -14.62 -14.53
N PHE A 110 -6.83 -13.33 -14.28
CA PHE A 110 -6.51 -12.71 -12.98
C PHE A 110 -7.30 -13.35 -11.85
N ALA A 111 -6.61 -13.98 -10.92
CA ALA A 111 -7.19 -14.72 -9.81
C ALA A 111 -6.30 -14.63 -8.57
N LEU A 112 -6.25 -13.45 -7.97
CA LEU A 112 -5.44 -13.20 -6.78
C LEU A 112 -5.99 -13.97 -5.57
N ASN A 113 -5.15 -14.80 -4.95
CA ASN A 113 -5.46 -15.43 -3.67
C ASN A 113 -5.22 -14.45 -2.52
N ARG A 114 -5.80 -14.75 -1.38
CA ARG A 114 -5.33 -14.16 -0.12
C ARG A 114 -3.86 -14.50 0.10
N THR A 115 -3.13 -13.55 0.65
CA THR A 115 -1.72 -13.65 0.96
C THR A 115 -1.50 -13.30 2.43
N LEU A 116 -0.26 -13.35 2.93
CA LEU A 116 0.04 -13.12 4.35
C LEU A 116 -0.61 -11.87 4.94
N VAL A 117 -0.84 -10.82 4.13
CA VAL A 117 -1.38 -9.54 4.61
C VAL A 117 -2.87 -9.58 4.92
N ASN A 118 -3.63 -10.46 4.26
CA ASN A 118 -5.09 -10.55 4.39
C ASN A 118 -5.60 -11.96 4.68
N GLU A 119 -4.75 -12.78 5.30
CA GLU A 119 -5.10 -14.11 5.78
C GLU A 119 -5.38 -14.12 7.28
N ASP A 120 -6.41 -14.86 7.64
CA ASP A 120 -6.71 -15.22 9.01
C ASP A 120 -6.19 -16.63 9.39
N LYS A 121 -6.35 -17.01 10.65
CA LYS A 121 -6.17 -18.37 11.11
C LYS A 121 -7.28 -19.26 10.50
N PRO A 122 -6.99 -20.55 10.23
CA PRO A 122 -5.74 -21.26 10.58
C PRO A 122 -4.63 -21.13 9.53
N GLU A 123 -4.88 -20.62 8.32
CA GLU A 123 -3.98 -20.65 7.16
C GLU A 123 -2.75 -19.75 7.31
N HIS A 124 -2.93 -18.54 7.89
CA HIS A 124 -1.88 -17.52 7.99
C HIS A 124 -0.61 -18.03 8.68
N MET A 125 -0.74 -18.58 9.89
CA MET A 125 0.45 -18.91 10.69
C MET A 125 1.33 -20.02 10.11
N PRO A 126 0.79 -21.12 9.53
CA PRO A 126 1.60 -22.11 8.82
C PRO A 126 2.38 -21.49 7.65
N ARG A 127 1.75 -20.67 6.83
CA ARG A 127 2.40 -20.00 5.70
C ARG A 127 3.45 -18.99 6.16
N ARG A 128 3.12 -18.17 7.12
CA ARG A 128 4.06 -17.19 7.69
C ARG A 128 5.32 -17.85 8.24
N ARG A 129 5.19 -18.86 9.09
CA ARG A 129 6.34 -19.58 9.65
C ARG A 129 7.20 -20.24 8.58
N LEU A 130 6.58 -20.73 7.51
CA LEU A 130 7.28 -21.42 6.45
C LEU A 130 8.07 -20.47 5.53
N LEU A 131 7.61 -19.21 5.39
CA LEU A 131 8.14 -18.25 4.41
C LEU A 131 9.00 -17.13 5.02
N MET A 132 9.10 -17.03 6.35
CA MET A 132 9.69 -15.86 7.01
C MET A 132 11.18 -15.99 7.34
N ASP A 133 11.82 -17.15 7.18
CA ASP A 133 13.25 -17.29 7.51
C ASP A 133 14.16 -16.28 6.79
N PRO A 134 13.94 -15.92 5.49
CA PRO A 134 14.75 -14.90 4.81
C PRO A 134 14.65 -13.49 5.39
N PHE A 135 13.70 -13.24 6.31
CA PHE A 135 13.53 -11.94 6.98
C PHE A 135 14.23 -11.84 8.34
N THR A 136 15.05 -12.81 8.71
CA THR A 136 15.88 -12.67 9.91
C THR A 136 16.93 -11.58 9.72
N LEU A 137 17.37 -10.94 10.82
CA LEU A 137 18.40 -9.89 10.74
C LEU A 137 19.70 -10.39 10.12
N GLU A 138 20.05 -11.65 10.33
CA GLU A 138 21.23 -12.30 9.76
C GLU A 138 21.14 -12.38 8.24
N GLU A 139 20.01 -12.87 7.73
CA GLU A 139 19.75 -12.97 6.29
C GLU A 139 19.66 -11.58 5.64
N LEU A 140 18.99 -10.63 6.28
CA LEU A 140 18.85 -9.27 5.73
C LEU A 140 20.18 -8.51 5.65
N LYS A 141 21.12 -8.75 6.58
CA LYS A 141 22.44 -8.11 6.53
C LYS A 141 23.23 -8.43 5.27
N GLN A 142 22.98 -9.56 4.63
CA GLN A 142 23.66 -9.94 3.39
C GLN A 142 23.32 -9.00 2.23
N HIS A 143 22.17 -8.32 2.29
CA HIS A 143 21.72 -7.39 1.27
C HIS A 143 22.29 -5.96 1.46
N GLU A 144 22.81 -5.63 2.65
CA GLU A 144 23.31 -4.28 2.97
C GLU A 144 24.36 -3.74 1.97
N PRO A 145 25.40 -4.53 1.55
CA PRO A 145 26.38 -4.04 0.59
C PRO A 145 25.75 -3.63 -0.76
N MET A 146 24.80 -4.40 -1.25
CA MET A 146 24.07 -4.11 -2.50
C MET A 146 23.23 -2.83 -2.34
N VAL A 147 22.48 -2.71 -1.23
CA VAL A 147 21.66 -1.52 -0.97
C VAL A 147 22.52 -0.26 -0.88
N ARG A 148 23.68 -0.32 -0.20
CA ARG A 148 24.62 0.81 -0.12
C ARG A 148 25.20 1.18 -1.48
N GLN A 149 25.57 0.19 -2.28
CA GLN A 149 26.06 0.43 -3.64
C GLN A 149 24.99 1.09 -4.49
N LEU A 150 23.77 0.57 -4.47
CA LEU A 150 22.64 1.12 -5.21
C LEU A 150 22.36 2.58 -4.79
N ALA A 151 22.28 2.85 -3.50
CA ALA A 151 22.06 4.21 -2.99
C ALA A 151 23.15 5.19 -3.47
N ARG A 152 24.44 4.79 -3.47
CA ARG A 152 25.52 5.60 -4.01
C ARG A 152 25.37 5.88 -5.49
N GLN A 153 25.04 4.84 -6.29
CA GLN A 153 24.85 5.01 -7.74
C GLN A 153 23.73 6.01 -8.06
N TYR A 154 22.67 6.06 -7.23
CA TYR A 154 21.61 7.04 -7.42
C TYR A 154 22.04 8.44 -7.00
N VAL A 155 22.75 8.59 -5.87
CA VAL A 155 23.31 9.89 -5.43
C VAL A 155 24.29 10.44 -6.47
N ASP A 156 25.15 9.61 -7.02
CA ASP A 156 26.17 10.00 -8.03
C ASP A 156 25.54 10.58 -9.32
N ARG A 157 24.25 10.31 -9.59
CA ARG A 157 23.54 10.84 -10.77
C ARG A 157 23.24 12.33 -10.68
N PHE A 158 23.13 12.87 -9.46
CA PHE A 158 22.71 14.26 -9.23
C PHE A 158 23.61 15.05 -8.27
N ILE A 159 24.69 14.44 -7.74
CA ILE A 159 25.52 15.08 -6.71
C ILE A 159 26.17 16.37 -7.21
N ASP A 160 26.48 16.46 -8.50
CA ASP A 160 27.11 17.64 -9.12
C ASP A 160 26.09 18.72 -9.53
N ASP A 161 24.78 18.43 -9.50
CA ASP A 161 23.73 19.35 -9.93
C ASP A 161 23.42 20.45 -8.91
N GLY A 162 23.91 20.33 -7.67
CA GLY A 162 23.70 21.27 -6.57
C GLY A 162 22.26 21.30 -6.02
N ARG A 163 21.35 20.55 -6.60
CA ARG A 163 19.97 20.35 -6.18
C ARG A 163 19.43 19.02 -6.70
N ALA A 164 18.46 18.44 -6.00
CA ALA A 164 17.81 17.23 -6.45
C ALA A 164 16.33 17.20 -6.01
N ASP A 165 15.46 16.61 -6.82
CA ASP A 165 14.20 16.04 -6.37
C ASP A 165 14.49 14.61 -5.90
N LEU A 166 14.63 14.43 -4.58
CA LEU A 166 15.00 13.13 -4.03
C LEU A 166 13.92 12.07 -4.27
N VAL A 167 12.65 12.46 -4.31
CA VAL A 167 11.56 11.50 -4.53
C VAL A 167 11.66 10.92 -5.93
N ASP A 168 11.69 11.78 -6.93
CA ASP A 168 11.72 11.39 -8.35
C ASP A 168 13.03 10.72 -8.75
N GLN A 169 14.17 11.26 -8.29
CA GLN A 169 15.49 10.82 -8.73
C GLN A 169 16.06 9.62 -7.95
N MET A 170 15.48 9.27 -6.77
CA MET A 170 16.03 8.21 -5.93
C MET A 170 14.99 7.44 -5.11
N LEU A 171 14.19 8.14 -4.30
CA LEU A 171 13.41 7.48 -3.24
C LEU A 171 12.24 6.66 -3.77
N TRP A 172 11.77 6.95 -4.98
CA TRP A 172 10.77 6.14 -5.67
C TRP A 172 11.33 4.85 -6.23
N GLU A 173 12.55 4.89 -6.77
CA GLU A 173 13.15 3.80 -7.52
C GLU A 173 13.94 2.80 -6.65
N VAL A 174 14.71 3.31 -5.69
CA VAL A 174 15.62 2.48 -4.87
C VAL A 174 14.88 1.40 -4.08
N PRO A 175 13.78 1.70 -3.34
CA PRO A 175 13.07 0.68 -2.59
C PRO A 175 12.54 -0.47 -3.46
N LEU A 176 11.98 -0.14 -4.61
CA LEU A 176 11.48 -1.16 -5.55
C LEU A 176 12.62 -2.01 -6.09
N THR A 177 13.75 -1.41 -6.48
CA THR A 177 14.92 -2.15 -6.96
C THR A 177 15.44 -3.11 -5.90
N VAL A 178 15.54 -2.65 -4.64
CA VAL A 178 15.93 -3.51 -3.50
C VAL A 178 14.95 -4.67 -3.32
N ALA A 179 13.64 -4.38 -3.42
CA ALA A 179 12.60 -5.41 -3.29
C ALA A 179 12.69 -6.47 -4.39
N LEU A 180 12.90 -6.06 -5.65
CA LEU A 180 13.05 -6.99 -6.77
C LEU A 180 14.28 -7.89 -6.61
N HIS A 181 15.41 -7.35 -6.15
CA HIS A 181 16.60 -8.15 -5.80
C HIS A 181 16.33 -9.11 -4.65
N PHE A 182 15.67 -8.66 -3.58
CA PHE A 182 15.31 -9.51 -2.44
C PHE A 182 14.37 -10.65 -2.85
N LEU A 183 13.42 -10.37 -3.74
CA LEU A 183 12.54 -11.39 -4.32
C LEU A 183 13.30 -12.39 -5.19
N GLY A 184 14.48 -12.04 -5.67
CA GLY A 184 15.29 -12.86 -6.60
C GLY A 184 14.83 -12.75 -8.06
N VAL A 185 14.19 -11.63 -8.41
CA VAL A 185 13.77 -11.37 -9.79
C VAL A 185 15.00 -11.28 -10.70
N PRO A 186 15.03 -11.96 -11.85
CA PRO A 186 16.08 -11.81 -12.83
C PRO A 186 16.21 -10.36 -13.30
N GLU A 187 17.44 -9.88 -13.44
CA GLU A 187 17.71 -8.46 -13.72
C GLU A 187 17.02 -7.96 -15.00
N GLU A 188 16.99 -8.78 -16.04
CA GLU A 188 16.33 -8.48 -17.31
C GLU A 188 14.80 -8.34 -17.22
N ASP A 189 14.19 -8.85 -16.15
CA ASP A 189 12.73 -8.80 -15.93
C ASP A 189 12.31 -7.65 -15.00
N MET A 190 13.26 -7.02 -14.29
CA MET A 190 12.98 -6.00 -13.28
C MET A 190 12.27 -4.77 -13.85
N ASP A 191 12.72 -4.25 -15.00
CA ASP A 191 12.13 -3.04 -15.58
C ASP A 191 10.69 -3.25 -16.01
N THR A 192 10.35 -4.44 -16.49
CA THR A 192 8.98 -4.76 -16.87
C THR A 192 8.06 -4.87 -15.63
N LEU A 193 8.53 -5.52 -14.55
CA LEU A 193 7.77 -5.59 -13.30
C LEU A 193 7.61 -4.20 -12.66
N ARG A 194 8.64 -3.37 -12.69
CA ARG A 194 8.61 -1.99 -12.22
C ARG A 194 7.50 -1.19 -12.88
N LYS A 195 7.37 -1.30 -14.20
CA LYS A 195 6.35 -0.60 -14.99
C LYS A 195 4.92 -0.89 -14.51
N TYR A 196 4.67 -2.09 -13.98
CA TYR A 196 3.33 -2.51 -13.57
C TYR A 196 3.08 -2.40 -12.05
N SER A 197 4.09 -2.09 -11.24
CA SER A 197 4.01 -2.17 -9.76
C SER A 197 2.86 -1.33 -9.17
N ILE A 198 2.54 -0.18 -9.76
CA ILE A 198 1.51 0.74 -9.29
C ILE A 198 0.09 0.33 -9.72
N ALA A 199 -0.04 -0.38 -10.84
CA ALA A 199 -1.36 -0.69 -11.39
C ALA A 199 -2.26 -1.44 -10.40
N HIS A 200 -1.69 -2.34 -9.61
CA HIS A 200 -2.46 -3.08 -8.60
C HIS A 200 -2.91 -2.20 -7.44
N THR A 201 -2.07 -1.28 -6.98
CA THR A 201 -2.41 -0.30 -5.94
C THR A 201 -3.59 0.58 -6.38
N VAL A 202 -3.53 1.11 -7.60
CA VAL A 202 -4.62 1.91 -8.18
C VAL A 202 -5.90 1.09 -8.29
N ASN A 203 -5.81 -0.18 -8.70
CA ASN A 203 -6.96 -1.08 -8.81
C ASN A 203 -7.62 -1.44 -7.47
N THR A 204 -6.82 -1.46 -6.38
CA THR A 204 -7.29 -1.92 -5.06
C THR A 204 -7.72 -0.75 -4.19
N TRP A 205 -6.89 0.27 -4.07
CA TRP A 205 -7.11 1.39 -3.15
C TRP A 205 -7.28 2.75 -3.83
N GLY A 206 -7.15 2.79 -5.16
CA GLY A 206 -7.34 4.00 -5.94
C GLY A 206 -8.82 4.33 -6.17
N LYS A 207 -9.03 5.48 -6.80
CA LYS A 207 -10.35 5.97 -7.26
C LYS A 207 -10.30 6.27 -8.76
N PRO A 208 -9.97 5.27 -9.61
CA PRO A 208 -9.96 5.48 -11.06
C PRO A 208 -11.38 5.80 -11.54
N LYS A 209 -11.49 6.77 -12.43
CA LYS A 209 -12.76 7.08 -13.08
C LYS A 209 -13.24 5.91 -13.93
N PRO A 210 -14.53 5.79 -14.22
CA PRO A 210 -15.07 4.66 -15.00
C PRO A 210 -14.31 4.43 -16.31
N GLU A 211 -13.96 5.50 -17.02
CA GLU A 211 -13.20 5.44 -18.29
C GLU A 211 -11.76 4.99 -18.13
N GLU A 212 -11.17 5.16 -16.95
CA GLU A 212 -9.78 4.78 -16.63
C GLU A 212 -9.69 3.32 -16.16
N GLN A 213 -10.80 2.75 -15.66
CA GLN A 213 -10.80 1.41 -15.06
C GLN A 213 -10.38 0.30 -16.04
N VAL A 214 -10.72 0.43 -17.31
CA VAL A 214 -10.37 -0.55 -18.35
C VAL A 214 -8.85 -0.57 -18.58
N GLU A 215 -8.21 0.61 -18.66
CA GLU A 215 -6.77 0.72 -18.79
C GLU A 215 -6.05 0.16 -17.56
N VAL A 216 -6.53 0.49 -16.37
CA VAL A 216 -6.01 -0.07 -15.11
C VAL A 216 -6.15 -1.60 -15.09
N ALA A 217 -7.28 -2.13 -15.54
CA ALA A 217 -7.52 -3.57 -15.61
C ALA A 217 -6.54 -4.27 -16.58
N HIS A 218 -6.24 -3.66 -17.74
CA HIS A 218 -5.22 -4.16 -18.66
C HIS A 218 -3.82 -4.15 -18.01
N ALA A 219 -3.45 -3.08 -17.32
CA ALA A 219 -2.17 -2.99 -16.64
C ALA A 219 -2.02 -4.05 -15.53
N VAL A 220 -3.08 -4.26 -14.72
CA VAL A 220 -3.11 -5.31 -13.69
C VAL A 220 -3.05 -6.71 -14.31
N GLY A 221 -3.80 -6.94 -15.39
CA GLY A 221 -3.78 -8.22 -16.11
C GLY A 221 -2.41 -8.53 -16.70
N ASN A 222 -1.74 -7.55 -17.30
CA ASN A 222 -0.38 -7.68 -17.79
C ASN A 222 0.61 -7.96 -16.64
N PHE A 223 0.46 -7.27 -15.51
CA PHE A 223 1.26 -7.54 -14.31
C PHE A 223 1.11 -8.99 -13.85
N TRP A 224 -0.14 -9.46 -13.74
CA TRP A 224 -0.44 -10.83 -13.36
C TRP A 224 0.23 -11.85 -14.27
N GLN A 225 0.03 -11.73 -15.57
CA GLN A 225 0.63 -12.67 -16.53
C GLN A 225 2.16 -12.62 -16.55
N PHE A 226 2.73 -11.40 -16.45
CA PHE A 226 4.18 -11.27 -16.46
C PHE A 226 4.81 -11.80 -15.17
N ALA A 227 4.22 -11.52 -14.01
CA ALA A 227 4.64 -12.08 -12.73
C ALA A 227 4.63 -13.63 -12.75
N GLY A 228 3.61 -14.23 -13.37
CA GLY A 228 3.54 -15.68 -13.58
C GLY A 228 4.68 -16.20 -14.45
N LYS A 229 4.98 -15.54 -15.58
CA LYS A 229 6.11 -15.92 -16.47
C LYS A 229 7.45 -15.83 -15.76
N VAL A 230 7.67 -14.78 -14.95
CA VAL A 230 8.90 -14.63 -14.18
C VAL A 230 9.01 -15.74 -13.14
N LEU A 231 7.91 -16.05 -12.44
CA LEU A 231 7.89 -17.16 -11.48
C LEU A 231 8.20 -18.51 -12.13
N ASP A 232 7.66 -18.79 -13.33
CA ASP A 232 7.95 -20.01 -14.08
C ASP A 232 9.44 -20.08 -14.50
N LYS A 233 10.04 -18.94 -14.86
CA LYS A 233 11.48 -18.85 -15.12
C LYS A 233 12.30 -19.14 -13.86
N MET A 234 11.90 -18.59 -12.70
CA MET A 234 12.56 -18.80 -11.42
C MET A 234 12.50 -20.26 -10.96
N ARG A 235 11.47 -21.03 -11.37
CA ARG A 235 11.35 -22.47 -11.10
C ARG A 235 12.41 -23.31 -11.83
N GLN A 236 13.02 -22.78 -12.89
CA GLN A 236 14.07 -23.47 -13.63
C GLN A 236 15.42 -23.47 -12.89
N ASP A 237 15.60 -22.51 -11.95
CA ASP A 237 16.73 -22.43 -11.05
C ASP A 237 16.26 -22.21 -9.60
N PRO A 238 15.72 -23.23 -8.96
CA PRO A 238 15.17 -23.11 -7.61
C PRO A 238 16.23 -22.86 -6.53
N ASP A 239 17.49 -23.14 -6.82
CA ASP A 239 18.61 -22.97 -5.89
C ASP A 239 19.21 -21.56 -5.92
N ALA A 240 18.84 -20.74 -6.91
CA ALA A 240 19.23 -19.34 -6.96
C ALA A 240 18.78 -18.58 -5.69
N PRO A 241 19.50 -17.50 -5.31
CA PRO A 241 19.12 -16.69 -4.17
C PRO A 241 17.81 -15.94 -4.41
N GLY A 242 17.08 -15.67 -3.36
CA GLY A 242 15.85 -14.85 -3.39
C GLY A 242 14.70 -15.48 -2.61
N TRP A 243 13.80 -14.60 -2.17
CA TRP A 243 12.65 -15.05 -1.38
C TRP A 243 11.67 -15.91 -2.19
N MET A 244 11.49 -15.63 -3.48
CA MET A 244 10.59 -16.43 -4.31
C MET A 244 11.18 -17.83 -4.58
N GLN A 245 12.48 -17.95 -4.83
CA GLN A 245 13.14 -19.26 -4.94
C GLN A 245 13.07 -20.02 -3.61
N TYR A 246 13.25 -19.33 -2.48
CA TYR A 246 13.01 -19.93 -1.16
C TYR A 246 11.57 -20.44 -1.05
N GLY A 247 10.58 -19.66 -1.46
CA GLY A 247 9.17 -20.07 -1.51
C GLY A 247 8.94 -21.29 -2.42
N ILE A 248 9.58 -21.36 -3.58
CA ILE A 248 9.53 -22.52 -4.51
C ILE A 248 10.09 -23.77 -3.85
N ARG A 249 11.23 -23.68 -3.14
CA ARG A 249 11.80 -24.82 -2.38
C ARG A 249 10.86 -25.27 -1.26
N LYS A 250 10.23 -24.34 -0.55
CA LYS A 250 9.25 -24.66 0.50
C LYS A 250 7.98 -25.28 -0.07
N GLN A 251 7.53 -24.84 -1.24
CA GLN A 251 6.42 -25.45 -1.96
C GLN A 251 6.69 -26.92 -2.29
N ALA A 252 7.88 -27.25 -2.79
CA ALA A 252 8.24 -28.65 -3.08
C ALA A 252 8.13 -29.55 -1.85
N GLN A 253 8.43 -29.03 -0.66
CA GLN A 253 8.35 -29.75 0.62
C GLN A 253 6.93 -29.74 1.21
N HIS A 254 6.15 -28.67 0.99
CA HIS A 254 4.85 -28.42 1.61
C HIS A 254 3.79 -27.95 0.60
N PRO A 255 3.48 -28.73 -0.46
CA PRO A 255 2.63 -28.29 -1.59
C PRO A 255 1.18 -27.99 -1.20
N LYS A 256 0.71 -28.52 -0.05
CA LYS A 256 -0.63 -28.22 0.47
C LYS A 256 -0.70 -26.89 1.23
N VAL A 257 0.42 -26.38 1.72
CA VAL A 257 0.50 -25.11 2.45
C VAL A 257 0.83 -23.96 1.50
N VAL A 258 1.81 -24.17 0.63
CA VAL A 258 2.22 -23.20 -0.40
C VAL A 258 1.86 -23.78 -1.76
N THR A 259 0.78 -23.28 -2.38
CA THR A 259 0.32 -23.74 -3.70
C THR A 259 0.93 -22.88 -4.83
N ASP A 260 0.84 -23.35 -6.08
CA ASP A 260 1.26 -22.56 -7.26
C ASP A 260 0.55 -21.21 -7.33
N SER A 261 -0.76 -21.22 -7.16
CA SER A 261 -1.58 -20.01 -7.18
C SER A 261 -1.24 -19.07 -6.03
N TYR A 262 -0.82 -19.61 -4.87
CA TYR A 262 -0.36 -18.83 -3.75
C TYR A 262 0.97 -18.11 -4.05
N LEU A 263 1.97 -18.83 -4.58
CA LEU A 263 3.25 -18.24 -4.96
C LEU A 263 3.08 -17.17 -6.05
N HIS A 264 2.21 -17.39 -7.02
CA HIS A 264 1.90 -16.39 -8.04
C HIS A 264 1.32 -15.11 -7.40
N SER A 265 0.36 -15.26 -6.49
CA SER A 265 -0.20 -14.13 -5.75
C SER A 265 0.83 -13.45 -4.87
N MET A 266 1.72 -14.21 -4.22
CA MET A 266 2.81 -13.66 -3.39
C MET A 266 3.85 -12.89 -4.20
N MET A 267 4.16 -13.32 -5.43
CA MET A 267 5.06 -12.59 -6.32
C MET A 267 4.54 -11.18 -6.59
N MET A 268 3.27 -11.08 -6.97
CA MET A 268 2.62 -9.79 -7.23
C MET A 268 2.48 -8.96 -5.94
N ALA A 269 1.98 -9.58 -4.86
CA ALA A 269 1.77 -8.89 -3.58
C ALA A 269 3.08 -8.37 -2.97
N GLY A 270 4.18 -9.13 -3.07
CA GLY A 270 5.49 -8.74 -2.57
C GLY A 270 6.05 -7.49 -3.24
N ILE A 271 5.91 -7.40 -4.57
CA ILE A 271 6.33 -6.23 -5.34
C ILE A 271 5.53 -4.99 -4.93
N VAL A 272 4.20 -5.11 -4.89
CA VAL A 272 3.30 -4.01 -4.53
C VAL A 272 3.55 -3.52 -3.10
N ALA A 273 3.63 -4.45 -2.13
CA ALA A 273 3.82 -4.11 -0.73
C ALA A 273 5.15 -3.41 -0.44
N ALA A 274 6.19 -3.72 -1.20
CA ALA A 274 7.53 -3.19 -0.95
C ALA A 274 7.83 -1.86 -1.67
N HIS A 275 7.03 -1.44 -2.64
CA HIS A 275 7.30 -0.24 -3.43
C HIS A 275 6.84 1.04 -2.70
N GLU A 276 5.56 1.37 -2.78
CA GLU A 276 5.03 2.66 -2.30
C GLU A 276 5.24 2.88 -0.80
N THR A 277 5.07 1.83 0.00
CA THR A 277 5.21 1.94 1.45
C THR A 277 6.61 2.41 1.84
N LYS A 278 7.65 1.84 1.24
CA LYS A 278 9.05 2.22 1.53
C LYS A 278 9.46 3.53 0.87
N ALA A 279 8.97 3.82 -0.33
CA ALA A 279 9.20 5.10 -0.98
C ALA A 279 8.62 6.26 -0.15
N ASN A 280 7.37 6.14 0.28
CA ASN A 280 6.70 7.16 1.10
C ASN A 280 7.33 7.29 2.50
N GLU A 281 7.68 6.18 3.15
CA GLU A 281 8.35 6.19 4.44
C GLU A 281 9.69 6.93 4.36
N THR A 282 10.52 6.59 3.36
CA THR A 282 11.83 7.21 3.17
C THR A 282 11.71 8.70 2.81
N ALA A 283 10.74 9.05 1.96
CA ALA A 283 10.47 10.44 1.60
C ALA A 283 10.04 11.28 2.83
N ASN A 284 9.15 10.74 3.66
CA ASN A 284 8.72 11.41 4.90
C ASN A 284 9.88 11.56 5.89
N ALA A 285 10.70 10.54 6.07
CA ALA A 285 11.89 10.61 6.91
C ALA A 285 12.87 11.69 6.43
N MET A 286 13.14 11.74 5.12
CA MET A 286 14.01 12.76 4.54
C MET A 286 13.42 14.16 4.68
N LYS A 287 12.11 14.34 4.45
CA LYS A 287 11.42 15.61 4.67
C LYS A 287 11.60 16.09 6.11
N LEU A 288 11.32 15.23 7.08
CA LEU A 288 11.47 15.58 8.51
C LEU A 288 12.91 15.95 8.86
N LEU A 289 13.89 15.24 8.36
CA LEU A 289 15.31 15.55 8.59
C LEU A 289 15.72 16.90 7.97
N LEU A 290 15.22 17.22 6.77
CA LEU A 290 15.50 18.49 6.10
C LEU A 290 14.79 19.67 6.78
N GLU A 291 13.59 19.48 7.32
CA GLU A 291 12.86 20.46 8.12
C GLU A 291 13.49 20.69 9.49
N HIS A 292 14.29 19.74 9.98
CA HIS A 292 14.95 19.79 11.29
C HIS A 292 16.49 19.67 11.18
N PRO A 293 17.20 20.71 10.68
CA PRO A 293 18.63 20.64 10.38
C PRO A 293 19.54 20.27 11.58
N ARG A 294 19.01 20.40 12.81
CA ARG A 294 19.71 19.97 14.02
C ARG A 294 19.89 18.45 14.00
N PHE A 295 18.82 17.69 13.78
CA PHE A 295 18.89 16.22 13.77
C PHE A 295 19.72 15.71 12.60
N TRP A 296 19.61 16.34 11.43
CA TRP A 296 20.47 16.05 10.28
C TRP A 296 21.97 16.14 10.67
N ARG A 297 22.38 17.22 11.35
CA ARG A 297 23.76 17.41 11.78
C ARG A 297 24.19 16.41 12.84
N GLU A 298 23.31 16.06 13.78
CA GLU A 298 23.59 15.05 14.82
C GLU A 298 23.85 13.69 14.17
N ILE A 299 23.01 13.23 13.25
CA ILE A 299 23.15 11.97 12.52
C ILE A 299 24.41 11.97 11.64
N TYR A 300 24.70 13.09 10.98
CA TYR A 300 25.90 13.23 10.17
C TYR A 300 27.18 13.12 11.02
N SER A 301 27.17 13.69 12.22
CA SER A 301 28.30 13.65 13.15
C SER A 301 28.44 12.32 13.86
N ASP A 302 27.35 11.60 14.08
CA ASP A 302 27.30 10.28 14.69
C ASP A 302 26.36 9.33 13.92
N PRO A 303 26.90 8.62 12.92
CA PRO A 303 26.10 7.65 12.14
C PRO A 303 25.50 6.50 12.95
N SER A 304 25.92 6.28 14.20
CA SER A 304 25.30 5.26 15.07
C SER A 304 23.86 5.59 15.44
N LEU A 305 23.43 6.85 15.24
CA LEU A 305 22.06 7.31 15.45
C LEU A 305 21.10 6.95 14.30
N ILE A 306 21.62 6.49 13.13
CA ILE A 306 20.78 6.17 11.96
C ILE A 306 19.67 5.16 12.31
N PRO A 307 19.92 4.05 13.01
CA PRO A 307 18.83 3.12 13.36
C PRO A 307 17.69 3.79 14.12
N ASN A 308 18.01 4.64 15.10
CA ASN A 308 16.99 5.37 15.89
C ASN A 308 16.23 6.43 15.07
N ALA A 309 16.83 6.91 13.99
CA ALA A 309 16.20 7.89 13.11
C ALA A 309 15.26 7.23 12.08
N VAL A 310 15.42 5.93 11.87
CA VAL A 310 14.57 5.13 10.98
C VAL A 310 13.36 4.56 11.73
N ASP A 311 13.50 4.22 13.02
CA ASP A 311 12.42 3.75 13.90
C ASP A 311 11.45 4.87 14.30
#